data_b0bb98d655fa6bb980de786c536b77cf
#
_entry.id   b0bb98d655fa6bb980de786c536b77cf
#
_cell.length_a   1.000
_cell.length_b   1.000
_cell.length_c   1.000
_cell.angle_alpha   90.00
_cell.angle_beta   90.00
_cell.angle_gamma   90.00
#
_symmetry.space_group_name_H-M   'P 1'
#
loop_
_entity.id
_entity.type
_entity.pdbx_description
1 polymer ?
#
loop_
_entity_poly.entity_id
_entity_poly.type
_entity_poly.pdbx_seq_one_letter_code
_entity_poly.pdbx_strand_id
1 'polypeptide(L)'
;MEKKTLSNILEGKIFQIPDYQRGYAWEAKQWKDFVQDIDALIDDKIISHYTGTIVIYQPIDKPTENYGTKKLEIVDIVDGQQRLTTCSIYLSIILKELINISEEDFSTEIPIYLHSGSKSKLRLNNDTADFYLDLVSKGVSNIEANSVHQKRIYEAYCFLKKHIEEQLEIRAENGEEYLKDLFDAIIRKLNFSFYPIEVESEIGMTFELMNSRGKDLSSMELLKNYLMYWVYRNIQDISEKEDFTKTINKTWKEVYVNIAKCNGSESQCLRIAWTLFVNYTPKNWDGYSGFKSDDVIPLRNFSVKSKEEVKRFLLRFVDGLALISKHYSAILKSNNSSFDETELNLLT
;
A
#
# COMPACT_ATOMS: atom_id res chain seq x y z
N MET A 1 8.26 -20.12 -11.08
CA MET A 1 8.40 -18.65 -11.16
C MET A 1 8.43 -18.29 -12.64
N GLU A 2 7.45 -17.55 -13.09
CA GLU A 2 7.28 -17.24 -14.51
C GLU A 2 7.63 -15.76 -14.75
N LYS A 3 8.33 -15.47 -15.86
CA LYS A 3 8.65 -14.10 -16.25
C LYS A 3 7.46 -13.54 -17.05
N LYS A 4 6.83 -12.45 -16.57
CA LYS A 4 5.68 -11.82 -17.22
C LYS A 4 5.88 -10.32 -17.38
N THR A 5 5.33 -9.76 -18.47
CA THR A 5 5.19 -8.32 -18.65
C THR A 5 3.98 -7.81 -17.89
N LEU A 6 3.89 -6.48 -17.71
CA LEU A 6 2.73 -5.89 -17.02
C LEU A 6 1.41 -6.22 -17.76
N SER A 7 1.41 -6.19 -19.08
CA SER A 7 0.24 -6.55 -19.89
C SER A 7 -0.23 -7.98 -19.58
N ASN A 8 0.69 -8.97 -19.57
CA ASN A 8 0.34 -10.36 -19.26
C ASN A 8 -0.13 -10.55 -17.81
N ILE A 9 0.38 -9.76 -16.88
CA ILE A 9 -0.02 -9.82 -15.46
C ILE A 9 -1.46 -9.34 -15.31
N LEU A 10 -1.80 -8.18 -15.91
CA LEU A 10 -3.12 -7.54 -15.77
C LEU A 10 -4.23 -8.24 -16.56
N GLU A 11 -3.89 -9.13 -17.49
CA GLU A 11 -4.87 -9.83 -18.31
C GLU A 11 -5.80 -10.72 -17.45
N GLY A 12 -7.11 -10.60 -17.67
CA GLY A 12 -8.13 -11.45 -17.04
C GLY A 12 -8.32 -11.25 -15.52
N LYS A 13 -7.62 -10.32 -14.88
CA LYS A 13 -7.60 -10.17 -13.42
C LYS A 13 -7.92 -8.76 -12.94
N ILE A 14 -8.48 -8.69 -11.74
CA ILE A 14 -8.54 -7.50 -10.88
C ILE A 14 -7.60 -7.76 -9.71
N PHE A 15 -6.68 -6.85 -9.49
CA PHE A 15 -5.72 -6.93 -8.39
C PHE A 15 -6.25 -6.14 -7.20
N GLN A 16 -6.21 -6.76 -6.03
CA GLN A 16 -6.64 -6.14 -4.78
C GLN A 16 -5.50 -6.13 -3.79
N ILE A 17 -5.26 -5.00 -3.16
CA ILE A 17 -4.35 -4.90 -2.02
C ILE A 17 -5.15 -5.19 -0.77
N PRO A 18 -4.90 -6.31 -0.06
CA PRO A 18 -5.62 -6.64 1.16
C PRO A 18 -5.42 -5.59 2.26
N ASP A 19 -6.39 -5.48 3.15
CA ASP A 19 -6.36 -4.49 4.24
C ASP A 19 -5.21 -4.70 5.25
N TYR A 20 -4.64 -5.89 5.33
CA TYR A 20 -3.48 -6.14 6.18
C TYR A 20 -2.17 -5.60 5.57
N GLN A 21 -2.15 -5.32 4.26
CA GLN A 21 -0.99 -4.74 3.60
C GLN A 21 -0.86 -3.25 3.95
N ARG A 22 0.37 -2.74 3.91
CA ARG A 22 0.62 -1.30 4.06
C ARG A 22 0.03 -0.53 2.89
N GLY A 23 -0.27 0.74 3.11
CA GLY A 23 -0.60 1.65 2.03
C GLY A 23 0.62 1.97 1.14
N TYR A 24 0.40 2.85 0.17
CA TYR A 24 1.48 3.30 -0.71
C TYR A 24 2.56 4.05 0.07
N ALA A 25 3.83 3.64 -0.12
CA ALA A 25 4.94 4.06 0.73
C ALA A 25 6.20 4.50 -0.03
N TRP A 26 6.22 4.44 -1.37
CA TRP A 26 7.33 4.96 -2.16
C TRP A 26 7.44 6.48 -2.04
N GLU A 27 8.65 6.99 -2.15
CA GLU A 27 9.03 8.39 -2.05
C GLU A 27 9.92 8.79 -3.23
N ALA A 28 10.35 10.03 -3.29
CA ALA A 28 11.09 10.63 -4.40
C ALA A 28 12.27 9.78 -4.93
N LYS A 29 12.99 9.08 -4.03
CA LYS A 29 14.10 8.22 -4.44
C LYS A 29 13.62 7.07 -5.32
N GLN A 30 12.59 6.33 -4.86
CA GLN A 30 12.08 5.18 -5.60
C GLN A 30 11.41 5.59 -6.92
N TRP A 31 10.71 6.74 -6.95
CA TRP A 31 10.11 7.26 -8.19
C TRP A 31 11.20 7.65 -9.19
N LYS A 32 12.28 8.30 -8.73
CA LYS A 32 13.41 8.65 -9.57
C LYS A 32 14.10 7.43 -10.15
N ASP A 33 14.40 6.43 -9.32
CA ASP A 33 14.99 5.17 -9.76
C ASP A 33 14.08 4.51 -10.82
N PHE A 34 12.77 4.50 -10.58
CA PHE A 34 11.79 3.89 -11.48
C PHE A 34 11.71 4.58 -12.85
N VAL A 35 11.67 5.93 -12.92
CA VAL A 35 11.65 6.63 -14.20
C VAL A 35 12.97 6.50 -14.94
N GLN A 36 14.12 6.49 -14.25
CA GLN A 36 15.41 6.26 -14.85
C GLN A 36 15.53 4.90 -15.51
N ASP A 37 15.00 3.84 -14.87
CA ASP A 37 14.95 2.49 -15.45
C ASP A 37 14.13 2.45 -16.73
N ILE A 38 13.03 3.23 -16.80
CA ILE A 38 12.16 3.30 -17.98
C ILE A 38 12.80 4.14 -19.07
N ASP A 39 13.37 5.30 -18.75
CA ASP A 39 14.07 6.14 -19.72
C ASP A 39 15.20 5.37 -20.40
N ALA A 40 15.97 4.58 -19.65
CA ALA A 40 17.00 3.71 -20.21
C ALA A 40 16.45 2.69 -21.20
N LEU A 41 15.23 2.17 -21.00
CA LEU A 41 14.57 1.26 -21.96
C LEU A 41 14.29 1.95 -23.31
N ILE A 42 14.04 3.25 -23.30
CA ILE A 42 13.71 4.05 -24.47
C ILE A 42 14.99 4.57 -25.13
N ASP A 43 15.81 5.27 -24.37
CA ASP A 43 16.98 5.99 -24.90
C ASP A 43 18.11 5.03 -25.30
N ASP A 44 18.37 4.00 -24.50
CA ASP A 44 19.41 3.00 -24.76
C ASP A 44 18.89 1.80 -25.59
N LYS A 45 17.61 1.83 -26.00
CA LYS A 45 16.94 0.77 -26.77
C LYS A 45 17.10 -0.63 -26.14
N ILE A 46 17.05 -0.69 -24.80
CA ILE A 46 17.14 -1.95 -24.05
C ILE A 46 15.87 -2.78 -24.32
N ILE A 47 16.04 -4.07 -24.58
CA ILE A 47 14.92 -4.95 -24.95
C ILE A 47 13.94 -5.17 -23.81
N SER A 48 14.43 -5.27 -22.59
CA SER A 48 13.59 -5.45 -21.39
C SER A 48 14.33 -5.17 -20.10
N HIS A 49 13.61 -4.71 -19.08
CA HIS A 49 14.14 -4.45 -17.73
C HIS A 49 13.45 -5.35 -16.71
N TYR A 50 14.24 -5.95 -15.81
CA TYR A 50 13.70 -6.71 -14.69
C TYR A 50 13.35 -5.79 -13.52
N THR A 51 12.06 -5.69 -13.23
CA THR A 51 11.53 -4.72 -12.25
C THR A 51 11.30 -5.33 -10.86
N GLY A 52 11.44 -6.63 -10.73
CA GLY A 52 11.30 -7.34 -9.45
C GLY A 52 10.21 -8.42 -9.45
N THR A 53 9.81 -8.84 -8.26
CA THR A 53 8.82 -9.92 -8.08
C THR A 53 7.43 -9.33 -7.79
N ILE A 54 6.40 -9.97 -8.34
CA ILE A 54 5.00 -9.79 -7.95
C ILE A 54 4.50 -11.12 -7.43
N VAL A 55 4.04 -11.13 -6.20
CA VAL A 55 3.43 -12.29 -5.55
C VAL A 55 1.95 -12.02 -5.36
N ILE A 56 1.13 -12.96 -5.78
CA ILE A 56 -0.31 -12.89 -5.59
C ILE A 56 -0.82 -14.11 -4.82
N TYR A 57 -1.88 -13.91 -4.08
CA TYR A 57 -2.72 -15.01 -3.58
C TYR A 57 -3.93 -15.16 -4.51
N GLN A 58 -4.09 -16.34 -5.04
CA GLN A 58 -5.19 -16.71 -5.91
C GLN A 58 -5.94 -17.88 -5.27
N PRO A 59 -7.08 -17.64 -4.60
CA PRO A 59 -7.88 -18.69 -3.98
C PRO A 59 -8.32 -19.75 -4.99
N ILE A 60 -8.47 -20.99 -4.53
CA ILE A 60 -8.87 -22.13 -5.39
C ILE A 60 -10.26 -21.90 -6.02
N ASP A 61 -11.17 -21.26 -5.28
CA ASP A 61 -12.53 -20.92 -5.73
C ASP A 61 -12.58 -19.78 -6.75
N LYS A 62 -11.44 -19.11 -6.99
CA LYS A 62 -11.26 -18.04 -7.98
C LYS A 62 -12.42 -17.04 -7.99
N PRO A 63 -12.56 -16.20 -6.97
CA PRO A 63 -13.62 -15.21 -6.91
C PRO A 63 -13.56 -14.31 -8.15
N THR A 64 -14.73 -13.99 -8.71
CA THR A 64 -14.82 -13.22 -9.93
C THR A 64 -15.79 -12.06 -9.79
N GLU A 65 -15.57 -10.99 -10.54
CA GLU A 65 -16.44 -9.81 -10.58
C GLU A 65 -16.68 -9.29 -12.00
N ASN A 66 -17.84 -8.66 -12.20
CA ASN A 66 -18.14 -7.98 -13.45
C ASN A 66 -17.29 -6.70 -13.56
N TYR A 67 -16.55 -6.59 -14.66
CA TYR A 67 -15.71 -5.45 -15.00
C TYR A 67 -16.02 -5.01 -16.44
N GLY A 68 -16.80 -3.95 -16.58
CA GLY A 68 -17.40 -3.61 -17.85
C GLY A 68 -18.29 -4.75 -18.38
N THR A 69 -18.02 -5.21 -19.58
CA THR A 69 -18.73 -6.34 -20.22
C THR A 69 -18.09 -7.71 -19.93
N LYS A 70 -16.95 -7.74 -19.23
CA LYS A 70 -16.18 -8.96 -18.93
C LYS A 70 -16.34 -9.36 -17.47
N LYS A 71 -16.12 -10.65 -17.20
CA LYS A 71 -16.02 -11.19 -15.83
C LYS A 71 -14.55 -11.51 -15.58
N LEU A 72 -13.95 -10.87 -14.57
CA LEU A 72 -12.53 -11.00 -14.25
C LEU A 72 -12.34 -11.69 -12.91
N GLU A 73 -11.23 -12.42 -12.76
CA GLU A 73 -10.81 -13.03 -11.49
C GLU A 73 -10.29 -11.94 -10.53
N ILE A 74 -10.61 -12.05 -9.24
CA ILE A 74 -10.05 -11.20 -8.19
C ILE A 74 -8.89 -11.94 -7.56
N VAL A 75 -7.74 -11.28 -7.45
CA VAL A 75 -6.52 -11.81 -6.82
C VAL A 75 -5.95 -10.80 -5.83
N ASP A 76 -5.45 -11.30 -4.70
CA ASP A 76 -4.83 -10.46 -3.70
C ASP A 76 -3.33 -10.32 -3.97
N ILE A 77 -2.80 -9.09 -3.87
CA ILE A 77 -1.37 -8.82 -3.96
C ILE A 77 -0.73 -9.12 -2.62
N VAL A 78 0.23 -10.03 -2.59
CA VAL A 78 1.05 -10.34 -1.42
C VAL A 78 2.35 -9.52 -1.42
N ASP A 79 3.00 -9.36 -2.57
CA ASP A 79 4.16 -8.47 -2.75
C ASP A 79 4.15 -7.82 -4.14
N GLY A 80 4.80 -6.66 -4.27
CA GLY A 80 4.89 -5.91 -5.51
C GLY A 80 3.85 -4.78 -5.64
N GLN A 81 3.02 -4.54 -4.64
CA GLN A 81 1.98 -3.52 -4.65
C GLN A 81 2.50 -2.11 -4.98
N GLN A 82 3.65 -1.70 -4.46
CA GLN A 82 4.22 -0.38 -4.70
C GLN A 82 4.54 -0.17 -6.19
N ARG A 83 5.14 -1.18 -6.82
CA ARG A 83 5.49 -1.18 -8.25
C ARG A 83 4.24 -1.12 -9.12
N LEU A 84 3.25 -1.97 -8.84
CA LEU A 84 1.98 -1.97 -9.60
C LEU A 84 1.24 -0.65 -9.45
N THR A 85 1.20 -0.07 -8.26
CA THR A 85 0.57 1.23 -8.02
C THR A 85 1.29 2.34 -8.81
N THR A 86 2.61 2.37 -8.79
CA THR A 86 3.40 3.37 -9.55
C THR A 86 3.22 3.19 -11.04
N CYS A 87 3.29 1.97 -11.58
CA CYS A 87 2.99 1.69 -12.98
C CYS A 87 1.59 2.19 -13.38
N SER A 88 0.59 1.92 -12.56
CA SER A 88 -0.78 2.32 -12.85
C SER A 88 -0.99 3.84 -12.81
N ILE A 89 -0.39 4.54 -11.85
CA ILE A 89 -0.39 6.00 -11.80
C ILE A 89 0.28 6.57 -13.07
N TYR A 90 1.44 6.04 -13.44
CA TYR A 90 2.16 6.53 -14.60
C TYR A 90 1.40 6.30 -15.90
N LEU A 91 0.84 5.08 -16.08
CA LEU A 91 -0.03 4.77 -17.23
C LEU A 91 -1.25 5.70 -17.32
N SER A 92 -1.83 6.11 -16.18
CA SER A 92 -2.98 7.02 -16.18
C SER A 92 -2.63 8.41 -16.73
N ILE A 93 -1.42 8.87 -16.50
CA ILE A 93 -0.92 10.16 -17.00
C ILE A 93 -0.59 10.03 -18.49
N ILE A 94 0.16 8.99 -18.87
CA ILE A 94 0.56 8.72 -20.26
C ILE A 94 -0.67 8.58 -21.17
N LEU A 95 -1.64 7.76 -20.79
CA LEU A 95 -2.86 7.55 -21.59
C LEU A 95 -3.67 8.84 -21.71
N LYS A 96 -3.71 9.67 -20.67
CA LYS A 96 -4.34 10.99 -20.73
C LYS A 96 -3.69 11.90 -21.77
N GLU A 97 -2.37 11.98 -21.76
CA GLU A 97 -1.62 12.80 -22.72
C GLU A 97 -1.78 12.23 -24.14
N LEU A 98 -1.68 10.91 -24.34
CA LEU A 98 -1.89 10.27 -25.64
C LEU A 98 -3.30 10.52 -26.21
N ILE A 99 -4.33 10.45 -25.39
CA ILE A 99 -5.71 10.75 -25.82
C ILE A 99 -5.86 12.21 -26.28
N ASN A 100 -5.08 13.12 -25.69
CA ASN A 100 -5.14 14.53 -26.03
C ASN A 100 -4.38 14.89 -27.32
N ILE A 101 -3.29 14.20 -27.63
CA ILE A 101 -2.39 14.60 -28.74
C ILE A 101 -2.35 13.63 -29.92
N SER A 102 -2.72 12.35 -29.72
CA SER A 102 -2.66 11.34 -30.76
C SER A 102 -3.95 11.26 -31.55
N GLU A 103 -3.84 10.96 -32.84
CA GLU A 103 -4.99 10.62 -33.70
C GLU A 103 -5.52 9.18 -33.44
N GLU A 104 -4.71 8.34 -32.81
CA GLU A 104 -5.10 6.97 -32.44
C GLU A 104 -5.99 6.97 -31.18
N ASP A 105 -6.97 6.05 -31.14
CA ASP A 105 -7.90 5.96 -30.00
C ASP A 105 -7.31 5.16 -28.84
N PHE A 106 -6.50 5.84 -28.00
CA PHE A 106 -5.96 5.28 -26.76
C PHE A 106 -7.00 5.14 -25.64
N SER A 107 -8.22 5.63 -25.78
CA SER A 107 -9.28 5.47 -24.78
C SER A 107 -9.65 3.99 -24.55
N THR A 108 -9.44 3.15 -25.54
CA THR A 108 -9.65 1.69 -25.48
C THR A 108 -8.70 0.96 -24.55
N GLU A 109 -7.54 1.57 -24.22
CA GLU A 109 -6.54 1.01 -23.31
C GLU A 109 -6.90 1.24 -21.83
N ILE A 110 -7.72 2.28 -21.54
CA ILE A 110 -8.13 2.59 -20.15
C ILE A 110 -8.78 1.38 -19.46
N PRO A 111 -9.80 0.70 -20.03
CA PRO A 111 -10.40 -0.45 -19.37
C PRO A 111 -9.48 -1.69 -19.32
N ILE A 112 -8.42 -1.72 -20.09
CA ILE A 112 -7.45 -2.82 -20.07
C ILE A 112 -6.50 -2.67 -18.87
N TYR A 113 -6.01 -1.46 -18.60
CA TYR A 113 -4.93 -1.23 -17.65
C TYR A 113 -5.34 -0.47 -16.39
N LEU A 114 -6.39 0.34 -16.41
CA LEU A 114 -6.73 1.26 -15.32
C LEU A 114 -8.09 1.00 -14.68
N HIS A 115 -9.17 1.32 -15.35
CA HIS A 115 -10.52 1.22 -14.79
C HIS A 115 -11.61 1.09 -15.85
N SER A 116 -12.75 0.51 -15.44
CA SER A 116 -13.98 0.48 -16.24
C SER A 116 -15.13 1.06 -15.39
N GLY A 117 -15.53 2.29 -15.71
CA GLY A 117 -16.44 3.06 -14.87
C GLY A 117 -15.87 3.27 -13.46
N SER A 118 -16.64 2.89 -12.45
CA SER A 118 -16.24 2.99 -11.02
C SER A 118 -15.38 1.83 -10.52
N LYS A 119 -14.97 0.91 -11.39
CA LYS A 119 -14.20 -0.27 -11.00
C LYS A 119 -12.76 -0.16 -11.48
N SER A 120 -11.83 -0.20 -10.54
CA SER A 120 -10.40 -0.16 -10.83
C SER A 120 -9.85 -1.56 -11.13
N LYS A 121 -8.86 -1.62 -12.02
CA LYS A 121 -8.05 -2.81 -12.32
C LYS A 121 -7.13 -3.18 -11.16
N LEU A 122 -6.60 -2.15 -10.50
CA LEU A 122 -5.85 -2.24 -9.26
C LEU A 122 -6.64 -1.55 -8.15
N ARG A 123 -7.05 -2.29 -7.14
CA ARG A 123 -7.77 -1.78 -5.97
C ARG A 123 -6.81 -1.59 -4.82
N LEU A 124 -6.65 -0.36 -4.39
CA LEU A 124 -5.92 -0.08 -3.18
C LEU A 124 -6.79 -0.36 -1.95
N ASN A 125 -6.15 -0.43 -0.78
CA ASN A 125 -6.83 -0.76 0.47
C ASN A 125 -7.28 0.49 1.25
N ASN A 126 -8.21 0.27 2.16
CA ASN A 126 -8.65 1.23 3.18
C ASN A 126 -9.03 2.61 2.63
N ASP A 127 -8.39 3.65 3.19
CA ASP A 127 -8.64 5.05 2.90
C ASP A 127 -8.06 5.54 1.55
N THR A 128 -7.30 4.69 0.87
CA THR A 128 -6.66 5.06 -0.39
C THR A 128 -7.43 4.64 -1.63
N ALA A 129 -8.42 3.73 -1.52
CA ALA A 129 -9.10 3.14 -2.66
C ALA A 129 -9.84 4.17 -3.53
N ASP A 130 -10.73 4.96 -2.92
CA ASP A 130 -11.53 5.98 -3.64
C ASP A 130 -10.64 7.12 -4.11
N PHE A 131 -9.71 7.57 -3.26
CA PHE A 131 -8.73 8.59 -3.59
C PHE A 131 -7.91 8.23 -4.84
N TYR A 132 -7.39 7.00 -4.88
CA TYR A 132 -6.62 6.50 -6.00
C TYR A 132 -7.46 6.38 -7.27
N LEU A 133 -8.67 5.83 -7.18
CA LEU A 133 -9.57 5.71 -8.33
C LEU A 133 -9.92 7.09 -8.91
N ASP A 134 -10.22 8.06 -8.09
CA ASP A 134 -10.47 9.44 -8.51
C ASP A 134 -9.23 10.05 -9.19
N LEU A 135 -8.05 9.80 -8.65
CA LEU A 135 -6.80 10.31 -9.20
C LEU A 135 -6.51 9.74 -10.58
N VAL A 136 -6.58 8.41 -10.77
CA VAL A 136 -6.27 7.76 -12.06
C VAL A 136 -7.34 8.00 -13.11
N SER A 137 -8.61 8.21 -12.72
CA SER A 137 -9.71 8.45 -13.65
C SER A 137 -9.87 9.92 -14.04
N LYS A 138 -9.78 10.84 -13.07
CA LYS A 138 -10.04 12.28 -13.27
C LYS A 138 -8.77 13.12 -13.32
N GLY A 139 -7.67 12.63 -12.75
CA GLY A 139 -6.44 13.39 -12.53
C GLY A 139 -6.56 14.33 -11.32
N VAL A 140 -5.57 15.19 -11.17
CA VAL A 140 -5.53 16.14 -10.06
C VAL A 140 -6.46 17.31 -10.32
N SER A 141 -7.64 17.29 -9.73
CA SER A 141 -8.46 18.49 -9.57
C SER A 141 -9.09 18.44 -8.17
N ASN A 142 -8.59 19.29 -7.26
CA ASN A 142 -9.16 19.54 -5.94
C ASN A 142 -9.36 18.32 -5.00
N ILE A 143 -8.45 17.32 -5.08
CA ILE A 143 -8.50 16.17 -4.18
C ILE A 143 -7.65 16.49 -2.94
N GLU A 144 -8.28 16.62 -1.78
CA GLU A 144 -7.57 16.75 -0.50
C GLU A 144 -7.04 15.39 -0.02
N ALA A 145 -5.74 15.30 0.16
CA ALA A 145 -5.10 14.12 0.73
C ALA A 145 -5.15 14.16 2.27
N ASN A 146 -5.96 13.29 2.86
CA ASN A 146 -6.27 13.29 4.29
C ASN A 146 -5.43 12.29 5.10
N SER A 147 -4.61 11.45 4.45
CA SER A 147 -3.71 10.51 5.12
C SER A 147 -2.30 10.56 4.53
N VAL A 148 -1.33 9.97 5.25
CA VAL A 148 0.05 9.86 4.77
C VAL A 148 0.11 9.11 3.44
N HIS A 149 -0.65 8.03 3.30
CA HIS A 149 -0.63 7.22 2.08
C HIS A 149 -1.29 7.93 0.89
N GLN A 150 -2.38 8.68 1.13
CA GLN A 150 -2.98 9.53 0.09
C GLN A 150 -2.03 10.64 -0.35
N LYS A 151 -1.32 11.29 0.58
CA LYS A 151 -0.29 12.30 0.26
C LYS A 151 0.81 11.71 -0.62
N ARG A 152 1.31 10.52 -0.30
CA ARG A 152 2.35 9.85 -1.11
C ARG A 152 1.87 9.46 -2.51
N ILE A 153 0.63 9.00 -2.64
CA ILE A 153 0.01 8.73 -3.95
C ILE A 153 -0.06 10.03 -4.77
N TYR A 154 -0.50 11.12 -4.15
CA TYR A 154 -0.57 12.44 -4.79
C TYR A 154 0.81 12.96 -5.21
N GLU A 155 1.80 12.88 -4.32
CA GLU A 155 3.18 13.28 -4.59
C GLU A 155 3.80 12.45 -5.72
N ALA A 156 3.52 11.13 -5.76
CA ALA A 156 3.93 10.25 -6.86
C ALA A 156 3.32 10.70 -8.19
N TYR A 157 2.02 11.00 -8.20
CA TYR A 157 1.34 11.50 -9.40
C TYR A 157 1.96 12.81 -9.88
N CYS A 158 2.17 13.78 -8.99
CA CYS A 158 2.78 15.07 -9.33
C CYS A 158 4.21 14.90 -9.88
N PHE A 159 5.01 14.02 -9.25
CA PHE A 159 6.38 13.73 -9.70
C PHE A 159 6.39 13.12 -11.11
N LEU A 160 5.57 12.09 -11.34
CA LEU A 160 5.50 11.38 -12.62
C LEU A 160 4.93 12.28 -13.73
N LYS A 161 3.96 13.13 -13.40
CA LYS A 161 3.40 14.11 -14.33
C LYS A 161 4.46 15.14 -14.74
N LYS A 162 5.17 15.69 -13.78
CA LYS A 162 6.27 16.63 -14.03
C LYS A 162 7.35 16.01 -14.91
N HIS A 163 7.71 14.74 -14.68
CA HIS A 163 8.65 14.02 -15.53
C HIS A 163 8.18 13.97 -16.99
N ILE A 164 6.90 13.63 -17.24
CA ILE A 164 6.35 13.64 -18.61
C ILE A 164 6.39 15.05 -19.22
N GLU A 165 5.98 16.08 -18.49
CA GLU A 165 6.00 17.45 -18.95
C GLU A 165 7.42 17.88 -19.37
N GLU A 166 8.44 17.61 -18.53
CA GLU A 166 9.85 17.89 -18.83
C GLU A 166 10.34 17.13 -20.07
N GLN A 167 9.97 15.85 -20.23
CA GLN A 167 10.36 15.07 -21.39
C GLN A 167 9.68 15.54 -22.68
N LEU A 168 8.43 15.97 -22.63
CA LEU A 168 7.72 16.53 -23.77
C LEU A 168 8.31 17.88 -24.20
N GLU A 169 8.73 18.73 -23.26
CA GLU A 169 9.45 19.98 -23.56
C GLU A 169 10.80 19.71 -24.27
N ILE A 170 11.57 18.72 -23.79
CA ILE A 170 12.86 18.34 -24.38
C ILE A 170 12.69 17.77 -25.80
N ARG A 171 11.66 16.95 -26.03
CA ARG A 171 11.47 16.18 -27.27
C ARG A 171 10.58 16.90 -28.30
N ALA A 172 9.93 17.99 -27.91
CA ALA A 172 9.13 18.89 -28.77
C ALA A 172 8.32 18.16 -29.86
N GLU A 173 8.86 18.12 -31.12
CA GLU A 173 8.18 17.53 -32.27
C GLU A 173 7.98 16.00 -32.19
N ASN A 174 8.74 15.29 -31.37
CA ASN A 174 8.65 13.82 -31.20
C ASN A 174 7.93 13.41 -29.91
N GLY A 175 7.17 14.30 -29.30
CA GLY A 175 6.49 14.07 -28.02
C GLY A 175 5.48 12.92 -28.07
N GLU A 176 4.71 12.79 -29.16
CA GLU A 176 3.75 11.71 -29.34
C GLU A 176 4.44 10.34 -29.46
N GLU A 177 5.51 10.25 -30.26
CA GLU A 177 6.30 9.03 -30.42
C GLU A 177 6.92 8.59 -29.10
N TYR A 178 7.47 9.54 -28.34
CA TYR A 178 7.99 9.28 -27.01
C TYR A 178 6.94 8.73 -26.06
N LEU A 179 5.72 9.29 -26.02
CA LEU A 179 4.65 8.78 -25.16
C LEU A 179 4.22 7.37 -25.56
N LYS A 180 4.19 7.05 -26.85
CA LYS A 180 3.91 5.70 -27.37
C LYS A 180 5.00 4.71 -26.94
N ASP A 181 6.26 5.11 -27.06
CA ASP A 181 7.41 4.33 -26.59
C ASP A 181 7.39 4.11 -25.08
N LEU A 182 7.01 5.14 -24.31
CA LEU A 182 6.88 5.10 -22.88
C LEU A 182 5.74 4.15 -22.44
N PHE A 183 4.60 4.23 -23.12
CA PHE A 183 3.49 3.30 -22.93
C PHE A 183 3.93 1.86 -23.20
N ASP A 184 4.57 1.60 -24.35
CA ASP A 184 5.06 0.28 -24.73
C ASP A 184 6.12 -0.25 -23.76
N ALA A 185 7.03 0.61 -23.31
CA ALA A 185 8.06 0.24 -22.32
C ALA A 185 7.42 -0.26 -21.02
N ILE A 186 6.40 0.42 -20.50
CA ILE A 186 5.75 0.02 -19.25
C ILE A 186 4.97 -1.28 -19.41
N ILE A 187 4.20 -1.44 -20.48
CA ILE A 187 3.30 -2.59 -20.61
C ILE A 187 4.00 -3.86 -21.14
N ARG A 188 5.07 -3.74 -21.94
CA ARG A 188 5.73 -4.86 -22.61
C ARG A 188 7.19 -5.07 -22.29
N LYS A 189 7.94 -4.03 -21.89
CA LYS A 189 9.39 -4.15 -21.66
C LYS A 189 9.74 -4.28 -20.17
N LEU A 190 8.89 -3.82 -19.23
CA LEU A 190 9.04 -4.13 -17.83
C LEU A 190 8.67 -5.58 -17.56
N ASN A 191 9.61 -6.33 -17.00
CA ASN A 191 9.47 -7.75 -16.69
C ASN A 191 9.46 -8.00 -15.20
N PHE A 192 8.54 -8.86 -14.78
CA PHE A 192 8.37 -9.26 -13.39
C PHE A 192 8.50 -10.78 -13.25
N SER A 193 9.10 -11.22 -12.16
CA SER A 193 8.91 -12.59 -11.70
C SER A 193 7.54 -12.72 -11.06
N PHE A 194 6.65 -13.46 -11.70
CA PHE A 194 5.27 -13.64 -11.23
C PHE A 194 5.13 -14.95 -10.45
N TYR A 195 4.62 -14.89 -9.22
CA TYR A 195 4.47 -16.02 -8.34
C TYR A 195 3.07 -16.08 -7.72
N PRO A 196 2.19 -17.00 -8.16
CA PRO A 196 0.92 -17.25 -7.54
C PRO A 196 1.08 -18.17 -6.32
N ILE A 197 0.42 -17.82 -5.21
CA ILE A 197 0.23 -18.65 -4.02
C ILE A 197 -1.21 -19.14 -4.04
N GLU A 198 -1.42 -20.43 -3.87
CA GLU A 198 -2.75 -21.03 -3.83
C GLU A 198 -3.20 -21.38 -2.41
N VAL A 199 -2.24 -21.51 -1.49
CA VAL A 199 -2.48 -21.91 -0.10
C VAL A 199 -2.33 -20.70 0.82
N GLU A 200 -3.42 -20.30 1.45
CA GLU A 200 -3.48 -19.11 2.31
C GLU A 200 -2.45 -19.12 3.46
N SER A 201 -2.15 -20.29 4.03
CA SER A 201 -1.15 -20.42 5.10
C SER A 201 0.28 -20.10 4.67
N GLU A 202 0.56 -20.08 3.36
CA GLU A 202 1.89 -19.72 2.82
C GLU A 202 2.08 -18.21 2.69
N ILE A 203 0.99 -17.41 2.74
CA ILE A 203 1.04 -15.95 2.58
C ILE A 203 1.99 -15.33 3.61
N GLY A 204 1.82 -15.67 4.90
CA GLY A 204 2.61 -15.08 5.98
C GLY A 204 4.10 -15.40 5.86
N MET A 205 4.44 -16.63 5.53
CA MET A 205 5.83 -17.06 5.36
C MET A 205 6.46 -16.40 4.11
N THR A 206 5.73 -16.38 3.01
CA THR A 206 6.21 -15.75 1.75
C THR A 206 6.42 -14.25 1.94
N PHE A 207 5.51 -13.60 2.66
CA PHE A 207 5.61 -12.17 2.98
C PHE A 207 6.87 -11.85 3.82
N GLU A 208 7.17 -12.64 4.87
CA GLU A 208 8.39 -12.46 5.66
C GLU A 208 9.68 -12.67 4.83
N LEU A 209 9.69 -13.66 3.95
CA LEU A 209 10.87 -14.00 3.12
C LEU A 209 11.12 -12.98 2.00
N MET A 210 10.08 -12.36 1.45
CA MET A 210 10.21 -11.48 0.28
C MET A 210 10.41 -10.00 0.63
N ASN A 211 9.95 -9.53 1.79
CA ASN A 211 10.12 -8.14 2.21
C ASN A 211 11.57 -7.70 2.46
N SER A 212 12.53 -8.60 2.38
CA SER A 212 13.97 -8.29 2.52
C SER A 212 14.58 -7.50 1.35
N ARG A 213 13.83 -7.18 0.29
CA ARG A 213 14.35 -6.58 -0.95
C ARG A 213 13.74 -5.24 -1.37
N GLY A 214 12.80 -4.68 -0.58
CA GLY A 214 12.12 -3.41 -0.88
C GLY A 214 12.45 -2.29 0.12
N LYS A 215 11.62 -1.23 0.17
CA LYS A 215 11.64 -0.28 1.28
C LYS A 215 11.27 -1.03 2.55
N ASP A 216 12.10 -0.95 3.57
CA ASP A 216 11.86 -1.60 4.86
C ASP A 216 10.48 -1.19 5.41
N LEU A 217 9.77 -2.16 5.97
CA LEU A 217 8.53 -1.89 6.67
C LEU A 217 8.82 -1.11 7.97
N SER A 218 7.97 -0.13 8.27
CA SER A 218 8.01 0.51 9.58
C SER A 218 7.67 -0.48 10.69
N SER A 219 8.13 -0.22 11.91
CA SER A 219 7.76 -1.05 13.08
C SER A 219 6.24 -1.14 13.27
N MET A 220 5.50 -0.08 12.88
CA MET A 220 4.05 -0.02 12.94
C MET A 220 3.41 -0.99 11.92
N GLU A 221 3.95 -1.05 10.71
CA GLU A 221 3.50 -1.96 9.65
C GLU A 221 3.83 -3.43 9.99
N LEU A 222 5.04 -3.67 10.49
CA LEU A 222 5.46 -5.01 10.94
C LEU A 222 4.57 -5.52 12.07
N LEU A 223 4.21 -4.66 13.02
CA LEU A 223 3.31 -5.04 14.09
C LEU A 223 1.91 -5.35 13.56
N LYS A 224 1.35 -4.51 12.69
CA LYS A 224 0.05 -4.80 12.06
C LYS A 224 0.01 -6.20 11.46
N ASN A 225 1.01 -6.50 10.61
CA ASN A 225 1.08 -7.79 9.93
C ASN A 225 1.19 -8.95 10.93
N TYR A 226 1.98 -8.77 11.99
CA TYR A 226 2.13 -9.77 13.04
C TYR A 226 0.82 -10.04 13.78
N LEU A 227 0.06 -8.98 14.13
CA LEU A 227 -1.24 -9.12 14.78
C LEU A 227 -2.25 -9.80 13.88
N MET A 228 -2.30 -9.43 12.60
CA MET A 228 -3.17 -10.07 11.61
C MET A 228 -2.84 -11.57 11.47
N TYR A 229 -1.54 -11.91 11.39
CA TYR A 229 -1.10 -13.29 11.33
C TYR A 229 -1.44 -14.06 12.62
N TRP A 230 -1.30 -13.41 13.79
CA TRP A 230 -1.69 -13.99 15.08
C TRP A 230 -3.18 -14.32 15.11
N VAL A 231 -4.03 -13.39 14.71
CA VAL A 231 -5.49 -13.55 14.62
C VAL A 231 -5.82 -14.72 13.69
N TYR A 232 -5.26 -14.70 12.48
CA TYR A 232 -5.50 -15.73 11.49
C TYR A 232 -5.16 -17.13 12.00
N ARG A 233 -4.00 -17.26 12.64
CA ARG A 233 -3.49 -18.54 13.15
C ARG A 233 -4.21 -19.05 14.40
N ASN A 234 -4.58 -18.18 15.33
CA ASN A 234 -4.97 -18.56 16.68
C ASN A 234 -6.48 -18.49 16.94
N ILE A 235 -7.25 -17.76 16.14
CA ILE A 235 -8.71 -17.66 16.23
C ILE A 235 -9.31 -18.62 15.20
N GLN A 236 -10.17 -19.53 15.65
CA GLN A 236 -10.79 -20.53 14.79
C GLN A 236 -12.15 -20.08 14.25
N ASP A 237 -12.93 -19.36 15.07
CA ASP A 237 -14.23 -18.84 14.66
C ASP A 237 -14.10 -17.78 13.58
N ILE A 238 -14.81 -17.96 12.46
CA ILE A 238 -14.71 -17.10 11.28
C ILE A 238 -15.25 -15.71 11.59
N SER A 239 -16.39 -15.60 12.26
CA SER A 239 -17.00 -14.30 12.59
C SER A 239 -16.11 -13.50 13.52
N GLU A 240 -15.57 -14.16 14.57
CA GLU A 240 -14.66 -13.54 15.51
C GLU A 240 -13.35 -13.08 14.82
N LYS A 241 -12.82 -13.89 13.90
CA LYS A 241 -11.64 -13.56 13.09
C LYS A 241 -11.87 -12.31 12.23
N GLU A 242 -13.02 -12.24 11.56
CA GLU A 242 -13.40 -11.08 10.75
C GLU A 242 -13.56 -9.82 11.60
N ASP A 243 -14.24 -9.90 12.74
CA ASP A 243 -14.46 -8.76 13.62
C ASP A 243 -13.14 -8.23 14.21
N PHE A 244 -12.24 -9.14 14.59
CA PHE A 244 -10.92 -8.75 15.09
C PHE A 244 -10.08 -8.10 14.00
N THR A 245 -10.10 -8.66 12.80
CA THR A 245 -9.42 -8.13 11.62
C THR A 245 -9.94 -6.73 11.27
N LYS A 246 -11.27 -6.54 11.26
CA LYS A 246 -11.89 -5.21 11.05
C LYS A 246 -11.45 -4.20 12.12
N THR A 247 -11.37 -4.62 13.38
CA THR A 247 -10.94 -3.76 14.49
C THR A 247 -9.49 -3.32 14.30
N ILE A 248 -8.57 -4.24 13.98
CA ILE A 248 -7.16 -3.90 13.69
C ILE A 248 -7.09 -2.90 12.54
N ASN A 249 -7.76 -3.17 11.43
CA ASN A 249 -7.73 -2.31 10.25
C ASN A 249 -8.27 -0.91 10.54
N LYS A 250 -9.38 -0.81 11.25
CA LYS A 250 -9.97 0.46 11.69
C LYS A 250 -8.97 1.26 12.55
N THR A 251 -8.35 0.62 13.53
CA THR A 251 -7.37 1.26 14.39
C THR A 251 -6.17 1.78 13.60
N TRP A 252 -5.59 0.99 12.71
CA TRP A 252 -4.46 1.42 11.90
C TRP A 252 -4.81 2.58 10.98
N LYS A 253 -6.01 2.57 10.39
CA LYS A 253 -6.53 3.72 9.64
C LYS A 253 -6.58 4.98 10.51
N GLU A 254 -7.14 4.91 11.70
CA GLU A 254 -7.21 6.03 12.63
C GLU A 254 -5.81 6.53 13.04
N VAL A 255 -4.88 5.62 13.33
CA VAL A 255 -3.48 5.93 13.64
C VAL A 255 -2.82 6.72 12.50
N TYR A 256 -2.90 6.23 11.28
CA TYR A 256 -2.31 6.90 10.12
C TYR A 256 -2.92 8.27 9.85
N VAL A 257 -4.24 8.40 9.97
CA VAL A 257 -4.93 9.70 9.86
C VAL A 257 -4.46 10.67 10.94
N ASN A 258 -4.34 10.22 12.19
CA ASN A 258 -3.91 11.09 13.28
C ASN A 258 -2.43 11.51 13.13
N ILE A 259 -1.55 10.60 12.73
CA ILE A 259 -0.13 10.91 12.49
C ILE A 259 0.02 11.89 11.32
N ALA A 260 -0.75 11.71 10.24
CA ALA A 260 -0.73 12.62 9.09
C ALA A 260 -1.11 14.05 9.45
N LYS A 261 -2.05 14.24 10.39
CA LYS A 261 -2.51 15.55 10.83
C LYS A 261 -1.43 16.37 11.56
N CYS A 262 -0.42 15.73 12.15
CA CYS A 262 0.59 16.39 12.99
C CYS A 262 2.02 16.27 12.44
N ASN A 263 2.20 15.67 11.26
CA ASN A 263 3.51 15.28 10.74
C ASN A 263 4.35 14.45 11.74
N GLY A 264 3.66 13.63 12.54
CA GLY A 264 4.26 12.82 13.59
C GLY A 264 4.99 11.59 13.04
N SER A 265 5.71 10.91 13.93
CA SER A 265 6.44 9.69 13.63
C SER A 265 5.65 8.46 14.08
N GLU A 266 5.44 7.50 13.16
CA GLU A 266 4.85 6.19 13.45
C GLU A 266 5.63 5.44 14.53
N SER A 267 6.97 5.49 14.46
CA SER A 267 7.85 4.83 15.42
C SER A 267 7.74 5.43 16.83
N GLN A 268 7.61 6.76 16.94
CA GLN A 268 7.42 7.41 18.23
C GLN A 268 6.04 7.09 18.82
N CYS A 269 4.99 7.14 18.03
CA CYS A 269 3.64 6.76 18.47
C CYS A 269 3.62 5.31 18.98
N LEU A 270 4.24 4.40 18.26
CA LEU A 270 4.33 3.00 18.67
C LEU A 270 5.17 2.80 19.95
N ARG A 271 6.26 3.56 20.08
CA ARG A 271 7.09 3.53 21.30
C ARG A 271 6.33 3.98 22.54
N ILE A 272 5.48 5.01 22.41
CA ILE A 272 4.60 5.44 23.50
C ILE A 272 3.63 4.32 23.87
N ALA A 273 3.01 3.70 22.88
CA ALA A 273 2.11 2.57 23.11
C ALA A 273 2.83 1.39 23.78
N TRP A 274 4.04 1.05 23.36
CA TRP A 274 4.89 0.05 24.00
C TRP A 274 5.10 0.39 25.48
N THR A 275 5.51 1.62 25.78
CA THR A 275 5.80 2.07 27.15
C THR A 275 4.59 1.93 28.06
N LEU A 276 3.40 2.24 27.56
CA LEU A 276 2.17 2.22 28.35
C LEU A 276 1.59 0.80 28.53
N PHE A 277 1.71 -0.06 27.53
CA PHE A 277 1.03 -1.37 27.52
C PHE A 277 1.93 -2.56 27.80
N VAL A 278 3.23 -2.45 27.51
CA VAL A 278 4.16 -3.59 27.59
C VAL A 278 5.23 -3.37 28.64
N ASN A 279 6.03 -2.32 28.52
CA ASN A 279 7.14 -2.08 29.41
C ASN A 279 7.35 -0.60 29.66
N TYR A 280 7.11 -0.19 30.89
CA TYR A 280 7.26 1.21 31.32
C TYR A 280 8.69 1.75 31.24
N THR A 281 9.68 0.89 31.01
CA THR A 281 11.09 1.31 30.89
C THR A 281 11.43 1.59 29.41
N PRO A 282 11.54 2.87 28.99
CA PRO A 282 11.82 3.24 27.59
C PRO A 282 13.15 2.68 27.05
N LYS A 283 14.07 2.29 27.92
CA LYS A 283 15.38 1.72 27.56
C LYS A 283 15.29 0.35 26.91
N ASN A 284 14.18 -0.37 27.10
CA ASN A 284 13.98 -1.72 26.56
C ASN A 284 13.23 -1.69 25.21
N TRP A 285 13.05 -0.52 24.63
CA TRP A 285 12.45 -0.40 23.32
C TRP A 285 13.44 -0.84 22.23
N ASP A 286 13.13 -1.92 21.55
CA ASP A 286 13.86 -2.48 20.41
C ASP A 286 13.02 -2.52 19.11
N GLY A 287 12.03 -1.62 19.03
CA GLY A 287 11.10 -1.57 17.91
C GLY A 287 10.02 -2.65 17.98
N TYR A 288 9.72 -3.22 16.83
CA TYR A 288 8.69 -4.24 16.71
C TYR A 288 9.05 -5.58 17.39
N SER A 289 10.36 -5.89 17.52
CA SER A 289 10.83 -7.19 18.03
C SER A 289 10.31 -7.53 19.41
N GLY A 290 10.22 -6.54 20.29
CA GLY A 290 9.73 -6.74 21.65
C GLY A 290 8.29 -7.25 21.73
N PHE A 291 7.45 -6.90 20.77
CA PHE A 291 6.08 -7.42 20.74
C PHE A 291 6.01 -8.92 20.44
N LYS A 292 7.00 -9.49 19.75
CA LYS A 292 7.05 -10.90 19.35
C LYS A 292 7.50 -11.85 20.48
N SER A 293 7.89 -11.32 21.63
CA SER A 293 8.37 -12.17 22.73
C SER A 293 7.24 -13.04 23.28
N ASP A 294 7.62 -14.20 23.83
CA ASP A 294 6.68 -15.14 24.47
C ASP A 294 5.95 -14.51 25.67
N ASP A 295 6.55 -13.48 26.27
CA ASP A 295 5.97 -12.73 27.39
C ASP A 295 4.94 -11.68 26.98
N VAL A 296 4.91 -11.27 25.69
CA VAL A 296 4.02 -10.20 25.21
C VAL A 296 2.96 -10.78 24.29
N ILE A 297 3.32 -11.16 23.06
CA ILE A 297 2.41 -11.74 22.07
C ILE A 297 3.02 -13.01 21.50
N PRO A 298 2.98 -14.14 22.21
CA PRO A 298 3.48 -15.41 21.72
C PRO A 298 2.68 -15.87 20.49
N LEU A 299 3.38 -16.35 19.45
CA LEU A 299 2.74 -16.88 18.26
C LEU A 299 2.39 -18.37 18.37
N ARG A 300 3.25 -19.14 19.03
CA ARG A 300 3.17 -20.60 19.12
C ARG A 300 3.30 -21.13 20.54
N ASN A 301 4.11 -20.50 21.38
CA ASN A 301 4.41 -20.95 22.72
C ASN A 301 3.52 -20.22 23.75
N PHE A 302 2.47 -20.88 24.21
CA PHE A 302 1.53 -20.35 25.19
C PHE A 302 1.80 -20.86 26.61
N SER A 303 3.08 -21.15 26.93
CA SER A 303 3.47 -21.61 28.28
C SER A 303 3.44 -20.49 29.32
N VAL A 304 3.68 -19.25 28.90
CA VAL A 304 3.72 -18.06 29.78
C VAL A 304 2.34 -17.38 29.85
N LYS A 305 1.67 -17.24 28.71
CA LYS A 305 0.33 -16.66 28.62
C LYS A 305 -0.58 -17.56 27.80
N SER A 306 -1.80 -17.77 28.26
CA SER A 306 -2.82 -18.47 27.49
C SER A 306 -3.25 -17.67 26.24
N LYS A 307 -3.80 -18.35 25.25
CA LYS A 307 -4.36 -17.69 24.05
C LYS A 307 -5.40 -16.61 24.39
N GLU A 308 -6.24 -16.87 25.38
CA GLU A 308 -7.29 -15.94 25.81
C GLU A 308 -6.71 -14.70 26.52
N GLU A 309 -5.61 -14.83 27.24
CA GLU A 309 -4.91 -13.68 27.83
C GLU A 309 -4.26 -12.82 26.75
N VAL A 310 -3.62 -13.44 25.77
CA VAL A 310 -3.04 -12.72 24.61
C VAL A 310 -4.14 -12.03 23.83
N LYS A 311 -5.24 -12.68 23.53
CA LYS A 311 -6.38 -12.11 22.83
C LYS A 311 -6.95 -10.87 23.55
N ARG A 312 -7.17 -10.94 24.87
CA ARG A 312 -7.60 -9.80 25.68
C ARG A 312 -6.59 -8.66 25.69
N PHE A 313 -5.30 -8.99 25.75
CA PHE A 313 -4.24 -8.01 25.64
C PHE A 313 -4.29 -7.32 24.27
N LEU A 314 -4.41 -8.06 23.18
CA LEU A 314 -4.47 -7.52 21.81
C LEU A 314 -5.64 -6.56 21.62
N LEU A 315 -6.84 -6.90 22.07
CA LEU A 315 -8.01 -6.02 21.99
C LEU A 315 -7.75 -4.69 22.74
N ARG A 316 -7.29 -4.77 23.96
CA ARG A 316 -6.96 -3.58 24.76
C ARG A 316 -5.83 -2.74 24.13
N PHE A 317 -4.82 -3.40 23.58
CA PHE A 317 -3.71 -2.73 22.92
C PHE A 317 -4.16 -2.01 21.64
N VAL A 318 -4.96 -2.67 20.82
CA VAL A 318 -5.47 -2.11 19.56
C VAL A 318 -6.35 -0.90 19.82
N ASP A 319 -7.30 -0.99 20.76
CA ASP A 319 -8.14 0.15 21.16
C ASP A 319 -7.31 1.30 21.77
N GLY A 320 -6.35 0.95 22.63
CA GLY A 320 -5.46 1.92 23.25
C GLY A 320 -4.54 2.61 22.25
N LEU A 321 -4.08 1.93 21.21
CA LEU A 321 -3.22 2.50 20.17
C LEU A 321 -3.96 3.60 19.38
N ALA A 322 -5.26 3.41 19.09
CA ALA A 322 -6.08 4.45 18.47
C ALA A 322 -6.14 5.71 19.34
N LEU A 323 -6.41 5.53 20.65
CA LEU A 323 -6.48 6.63 21.61
C LEU A 323 -5.13 7.35 21.76
N ILE A 324 -4.03 6.58 21.89
CA ILE A 324 -2.67 7.14 21.98
C ILE A 324 -2.36 7.97 20.72
N SER A 325 -2.67 7.48 19.53
CA SER A 325 -2.42 8.23 18.29
C SER A 325 -3.16 9.56 18.25
N LYS A 326 -4.40 9.61 18.76
CA LYS A 326 -5.20 10.83 18.88
C LYS A 326 -4.53 11.83 19.80
N HIS A 327 -4.13 11.41 21.02
CA HIS A 327 -3.45 12.29 21.96
C HIS A 327 -2.07 12.72 21.50
N TYR A 328 -1.30 11.81 20.88
CA TYR A 328 -0.02 12.12 20.25
C TYR A 328 -0.16 13.22 19.18
N SER A 329 -1.18 13.11 18.34
CA SER A 329 -1.49 14.14 17.33
C SER A 329 -1.87 15.47 17.96
N ALA A 330 -2.69 15.47 19.02
CA ALA A 330 -3.10 16.67 19.73
C ALA A 330 -1.89 17.38 20.38
N ILE A 331 -1.01 16.64 21.06
CA ILE A 331 0.20 17.19 21.71
C ILE A 331 1.12 17.83 20.68
N LEU A 332 1.38 17.19 19.55
CA LEU A 332 2.26 17.75 18.50
C LEU A 332 1.67 18.98 17.81
N LYS A 333 0.35 19.04 17.68
CA LYS A 333 -0.34 20.22 17.13
C LYS A 333 -0.32 21.40 18.07
N SER A 334 -0.33 21.19 19.37
CA SER A 334 -0.39 22.26 20.38
C SER A 334 0.83 23.16 20.38
N ASN A 335 1.94 22.73 19.85
CA ASN A 335 3.09 23.61 19.57
C ASN A 335 2.76 24.69 18.54
N ASN A 336 1.59 24.64 17.85
CA ASN A 336 1.18 25.57 16.81
C ASN A 336 -0.24 26.20 16.99
N SER A 337 -1.03 25.76 18.00
CA SER A 337 -2.36 26.35 18.30
C SER A 337 -2.92 25.83 19.65
N SER A 338 -3.68 26.68 20.34
CA SER A 338 -4.29 26.42 21.66
C SER A 338 -5.12 25.13 21.71
N PHE A 339 -4.91 24.32 22.77
CA PHE A 339 -5.76 23.19 23.11
C PHE A 339 -7.21 23.64 23.37
N ASP A 340 -8.16 22.84 22.95
CA ASP A 340 -9.52 22.91 23.45
C ASP A 340 -9.52 22.48 24.94
N GLU A 341 -10.22 23.21 25.80
CA GLU A 341 -10.29 22.95 27.26
C GLU A 341 -10.72 21.50 27.58
N THR A 342 -11.50 20.87 26.71
CA THR A 342 -11.92 19.47 26.85
C THR A 342 -10.77 18.48 26.64
N GLU A 343 -9.80 18.80 25.80
CA GLU A 343 -8.62 17.95 25.54
C GLU A 343 -7.56 18.09 26.64
N LEU A 344 -7.46 19.27 27.28
CA LEU A 344 -6.56 19.51 28.40
C LEU A 344 -6.99 18.71 29.65
N ASN A 345 -8.30 18.59 29.90
CA ASN A 345 -8.83 17.83 31.04
C ASN A 345 -8.66 16.31 30.93
N LEU A 346 -8.25 15.80 29.77
CA LEU A 346 -7.91 14.38 29.57
C LEU A 346 -6.42 14.08 29.76
N LEU A 347 -5.57 15.11 29.90
CA LEU A 347 -4.12 15.00 30.07
C LEU A 347 -3.65 15.24 31.52
N THR A 348 -4.53 15.71 32.39
CA THR A 348 -4.35 15.85 33.83
C THR A 348 -4.99 14.70 34.61
#